data_a7b8e15c38bd4132abe27f1d608a149c
#
_entry.id   a7b8e15c38bd4132abe27f1d608a149c
#
_cell.length_a   1.000
_cell.length_b   1.000
_cell.length_c   1.000
_cell.angle_alpha   90.00
_cell.angle_beta   90.00
_cell.angle_gamma   90.00
#
_symmetry.space_group_name_H-M   'P 1'
#
loop_
_entity.id
_entity.type
_entity.pdbx_description
1 polymer ?
#
loop_
_entity_poly.entity_id
_entity_poly.type
_entity_poly.pdbx_seq_one_letter_code
_entity_poly.pdbx_strand_id
1 'polypeptide(L)'
;MISRFRLLLILLAGSLPGAWDEVRSGPFVVMSEAGPNPAREAAAHLEQFRHALGQAFGRDELGCRWPVVVVIGRRSAEALPVSFSRDGYVATWPERGAPPHAWFEALARLLLDENLKARMPEGFEEALVAAYSTLRVEGVRLTFGAPPPPEARTPAWALIHQLTTGPETQLRLRVALSNLANGAEEGPAFRNAFKQDRKELEERARAYLAAGQFGTTTLNARPLDARRLTARDALPSRVRLLPGDLALARGQFAEARAAYEAGLKERASPALYEGLGLALAGLGQNEAARAALEQATRPDVDNPGARALTALARLTAAPDAARQLLERAAAAKPDWAEPYLLAAEQEPGPVRQAYFLAKAAELRPRDVTLWERLALAQMEAQQFDEATKSWAAALRASRNQAERERLVEARRAADQKRIDAAEQARRRKAEEERAELDRLKRKTEERIRAAEARANQAAGAYRPGQKIEQWWDGPKTKAQEGLLIQVDCARGGARLHLKPEQGAVAHFTVPDVKMLAVLGAAEATLSCGPQKPPKRVTINYVPESRQAVSLEFR
;
A
#
# COMPACT_ATOMS: atom_id res chain seq x y z
N MET A 1 -55.63 5.72 -15.61
CA MET A 1 -55.38 4.86 -14.44
C MET A 1 -54.29 5.55 -13.61
N ILE A 2 -54.70 6.28 -12.57
CA ILE A 2 -53.83 7.11 -11.73
C ILE A 2 -53.45 6.26 -10.52
N SER A 3 -52.20 5.83 -10.49
CA SER A 3 -51.63 5.06 -9.38
C SER A 3 -51.44 5.99 -8.18
N ARG A 4 -52.12 5.69 -7.10
CA ARG A 4 -52.07 6.42 -5.81
C ARG A 4 -50.78 6.01 -5.09
N PHE A 5 -49.75 6.83 -5.19
CA PHE A 5 -48.63 6.82 -4.23
C PHE A 5 -49.19 7.26 -2.85
N ARG A 6 -49.33 6.32 -1.94
CA ARG A 6 -49.55 6.61 -0.52
C ARG A 6 -48.22 7.03 0.09
N LEU A 7 -48.05 8.33 0.23
CA LEU A 7 -47.05 8.93 1.14
C LEU A 7 -47.45 8.51 2.57
N LEU A 8 -46.72 7.56 3.13
CA LEU A 8 -46.80 7.25 4.55
C LEU A 8 -45.96 8.29 5.31
N LEU A 9 -46.55 9.44 5.61
CA LEU A 9 -46.04 10.39 6.59
C LEU A 9 -46.07 9.67 7.96
N ILE A 10 -44.92 9.13 8.41
CA ILE A 10 -44.76 8.74 9.81
C ILE A 10 -44.56 10.04 10.60
N LEU A 11 -45.69 10.57 11.10
CA LEU A 11 -45.69 11.55 12.16
C LEU A 11 -44.98 10.93 13.38
N LEU A 12 -43.70 11.27 13.57
CA LEU A 12 -43.03 11.15 14.85
C LEU A 12 -43.63 12.18 15.80
N ALA A 13 -44.87 11.92 16.26
CA ALA A 13 -45.44 12.60 17.41
C ALA A 13 -44.54 12.32 18.61
N GLY A 14 -44.09 13.37 19.29
CA GLY A 14 -43.23 13.34 20.46
C GLY A 14 -43.79 12.45 21.57
N SER A 15 -43.42 11.18 21.55
CA SER A 15 -43.41 10.33 22.72
C SER A 15 -42.13 10.65 23.48
N LEU A 16 -42.24 10.91 24.77
CA LEU A 16 -41.12 10.85 25.72
C LEU A 16 -40.22 9.68 25.32
N PRO A 17 -38.91 9.87 25.21
CA PRO A 17 -38.03 8.77 24.82
C PRO A 17 -38.28 7.63 25.78
N GLY A 18 -38.82 6.50 25.30
CA GLY A 18 -38.90 5.27 26.06
C GLY A 18 -37.50 4.96 26.56
N ALA A 19 -37.39 4.45 27.78
CA ALA A 19 -36.09 4.08 28.32
C ALA A 19 -35.42 3.12 27.34
N TRP A 20 -34.25 3.50 26.81
CA TRP A 20 -33.44 2.68 25.94
C TRP A 20 -32.42 1.93 26.80
N ASP A 21 -32.35 0.63 26.62
CA ASP A 21 -31.35 -0.21 27.26
C ASP A 21 -30.14 -0.42 26.32
N GLU A 22 -28.94 -0.41 26.90
CA GLU A 22 -27.69 -0.73 26.21
C GLU A 22 -27.05 -1.96 26.84
N VAL A 23 -26.72 -2.96 26.02
CA VAL A 23 -25.94 -4.13 26.40
C VAL A 23 -24.68 -4.17 25.53
N ARG A 24 -23.51 -4.33 26.16
CA ARG A 24 -22.23 -4.49 25.48
C ARG A 24 -21.67 -5.88 25.68
N SER A 25 -21.24 -6.50 24.57
CA SER A 25 -20.51 -7.77 24.60
C SER A 25 -19.55 -7.82 23.41
N GLY A 26 -18.26 -7.98 23.68
CA GLY A 26 -17.22 -7.92 22.66
C GLY A 26 -17.31 -6.65 21.81
N PRO A 27 -17.34 -6.77 20.48
CA PRO A 27 -17.48 -5.62 19.58
C PRO A 27 -18.91 -5.10 19.45
N PHE A 28 -19.90 -5.81 20.01
CA PHE A 28 -21.32 -5.49 19.83
C PHE A 28 -21.82 -4.54 20.91
N VAL A 29 -22.58 -3.52 20.48
CA VAL A 29 -23.31 -2.60 21.32
C VAL A 29 -24.78 -2.70 20.93
N VAL A 30 -25.57 -3.46 21.68
CA VAL A 30 -26.98 -3.65 21.41
C VAL A 30 -27.80 -2.60 22.15
N MET A 31 -28.53 -1.78 21.40
CA MET A 31 -29.41 -0.73 21.93
C MET A 31 -30.86 -1.10 21.67
N SER A 32 -31.66 -1.20 22.72
CA SER A 32 -33.04 -1.72 22.64
C SER A 32 -34.05 -0.75 23.25
N GLU A 33 -35.07 -0.44 22.47
CA GLU A 33 -36.31 0.21 22.95
C GLU A 33 -37.28 -0.82 23.55
N ALA A 34 -37.12 -2.10 23.21
CA ALA A 34 -37.99 -3.19 23.64
C ALA A 34 -37.68 -3.75 25.06
N GLY A 35 -36.70 -3.15 25.74
CA GLY A 35 -36.25 -3.53 27.06
C GLY A 35 -34.93 -4.31 27.10
N PRO A 36 -34.41 -4.63 28.29
CA PRO A 36 -33.10 -5.20 28.48
C PRO A 36 -32.97 -6.67 28.03
N ASN A 37 -34.06 -7.45 28.09
CA ASN A 37 -33.98 -8.88 27.75
C ASN A 37 -33.76 -9.14 26.27
N PRO A 38 -34.47 -8.51 25.31
CA PRO A 38 -34.14 -8.60 23.90
C PRO A 38 -32.72 -8.18 23.59
N ALA A 39 -32.21 -7.12 24.25
CA ALA A 39 -30.81 -6.69 24.06
C ALA A 39 -29.81 -7.75 24.52
N ARG A 40 -30.04 -8.40 25.68
CA ARG A 40 -29.17 -9.48 26.20
C ARG A 40 -29.18 -10.71 25.30
N GLU A 41 -30.36 -11.11 24.82
CA GLU A 41 -30.53 -12.25 23.93
C GLU A 41 -29.84 -12.03 22.59
N ALA A 42 -30.03 -10.85 21.98
CA ALA A 42 -29.36 -10.50 20.75
C ALA A 42 -27.84 -10.44 20.93
N ALA A 43 -27.35 -9.80 22.00
CA ALA A 43 -25.92 -9.75 22.29
C ALA A 43 -25.30 -11.14 22.47
N ALA A 44 -25.99 -12.02 23.21
CA ALA A 44 -25.54 -13.41 23.40
C ALA A 44 -25.54 -14.19 22.08
N HIS A 45 -26.56 -14.02 21.25
CA HIS A 45 -26.65 -14.65 19.92
C HIS A 45 -25.48 -14.23 19.04
N LEU A 46 -25.19 -12.94 18.98
CA LEU A 46 -24.08 -12.37 18.20
C LEU A 46 -22.72 -12.91 18.66
N GLU A 47 -22.51 -13.02 19.97
CA GLU A 47 -21.29 -13.61 20.53
C GLU A 47 -21.14 -15.10 20.18
N GLN A 48 -22.22 -15.87 20.23
CA GLN A 48 -22.19 -17.26 19.82
C GLN A 48 -21.88 -17.43 18.34
N PHE A 49 -22.47 -16.57 17.49
CA PHE A 49 -22.18 -16.56 16.07
C PHE A 49 -20.68 -16.23 15.80
N ARG A 50 -20.17 -15.16 16.43
CA ARG A 50 -18.77 -14.74 16.34
C ARG A 50 -17.81 -15.85 16.80
N HIS A 51 -18.12 -16.51 17.89
CA HIS A 51 -17.36 -17.63 18.43
C HIS A 51 -17.36 -18.82 17.47
N ALA A 52 -18.53 -19.25 16.97
CA ALA A 52 -18.65 -20.36 16.03
C ALA A 52 -17.83 -20.14 14.75
N LEU A 53 -17.90 -18.92 14.17
CA LEU A 53 -17.10 -18.59 13.01
C LEU A 53 -15.60 -18.53 13.33
N GLY A 54 -15.21 -18.03 14.52
CA GLY A 54 -13.83 -18.03 14.99
C GLY A 54 -13.26 -19.44 15.14
N GLN A 55 -14.04 -20.37 15.66
CA GLN A 55 -13.65 -21.77 15.81
C GLN A 55 -13.28 -22.44 14.49
N ALA A 56 -13.88 -22.03 13.36
CA ALA A 56 -13.50 -22.50 12.02
C ALA A 56 -12.02 -22.23 11.71
N PHE A 57 -11.45 -21.18 12.27
CA PHE A 57 -10.06 -20.76 12.09
C PHE A 57 -9.16 -21.08 13.28
N GLY A 58 -9.67 -21.81 14.27
CA GLY A 58 -8.96 -22.12 15.52
C GLY A 58 -8.74 -20.88 16.39
N ARG A 59 -9.62 -19.90 16.33
CA ARG A 59 -9.62 -18.68 17.15
C ARG A 59 -10.80 -18.68 18.08
N ASP A 60 -10.59 -18.27 19.32
CA ASP A 60 -11.69 -18.18 20.29
C ASP A 60 -12.61 -17.01 19.97
N GLU A 61 -12.07 -15.95 19.40
CA GLU A 61 -12.79 -14.72 19.07
C GLU A 61 -12.28 -14.11 17.76
N LEU A 62 -13.21 -13.58 16.97
CA LEU A 62 -12.92 -12.69 15.84
C LEU A 62 -13.12 -11.24 16.30
N GLY A 63 -12.14 -10.39 16.06
CA GLY A 63 -12.22 -8.97 16.41
C GLY A 63 -13.06 -8.18 15.39
N CYS A 64 -13.58 -7.04 15.83
CA CYS A 64 -13.97 -5.96 14.92
C CYS A 64 -13.18 -4.73 15.33
N ARG A 65 -12.64 -4.04 14.37
CA ARG A 65 -11.86 -2.81 14.58
C ARG A 65 -12.71 -1.73 15.22
N TRP A 66 -13.95 -1.65 14.79
CA TRP A 66 -14.93 -0.68 15.32
C TRP A 66 -16.16 -1.38 15.87
N PRO A 67 -16.87 -0.74 16.81
CA PRO A 67 -18.07 -1.32 17.37
C PRO A 67 -19.16 -1.50 16.32
N VAL A 68 -19.95 -2.57 16.47
CA VAL A 68 -21.17 -2.84 15.72
C VAL A 68 -22.35 -2.47 16.60
N VAL A 69 -23.01 -1.35 16.30
CA VAL A 69 -24.20 -0.90 17.01
C VAL A 69 -25.42 -1.60 16.42
N VAL A 70 -26.09 -2.43 17.22
CA VAL A 70 -27.29 -3.18 16.82
C VAL A 70 -28.51 -2.60 17.50
N VAL A 71 -29.49 -2.16 16.72
CA VAL A 71 -30.67 -1.43 17.20
C VAL A 71 -31.91 -2.31 17.16
N ILE A 72 -32.58 -2.47 18.31
CA ILE A 72 -33.87 -3.15 18.46
C ILE A 72 -34.95 -2.11 18.74
N GLY A 73 -35.72 -1.75 17.71
CA GLY A 73 -36.84 -0.84 17.83
C GLY A 73 -38.18 -1.57 17.96
N ARG A 74 -39.14 -1.03 18.69
CA ARG A 74 -40.52 -1.59 18.85
C ARG A 74 -41.28 -1.73 17.53
N ARG A 75 -40.86 -1.04 16.47
CA ARG A 75 -41.55 -0.99 15.18
C ARG A 75 -40.56 -1.15 13.99
N SER A 76 -39.49 -1.90 14.18
CA SER A 76 -38.53 -2.11 13.08
C SER A 76 -39.17 -2.94 11.98
N ALA A 77 -39.49 -2.30 10.86
CA ALA A 77 -40.19 -2.93 9.73
C ALA A 77 -39.26 -3.80 8.86
N GLU A 78 -37.98 -3.44 8.74
CA GLU A 78 -37.04 -4.11 7.86
C GLU A 78 -35.66 -4.24 8.54
N ALA A 79 -35.10 -5.44 8.51
CA ALA A 79 -33.78 -5.69 9.08
C ALA A 79 -32.70 -5.05 8.20
N LEU A 80 -32.03 -4.01 8.71
CA LEU A 80 -30.80 -3.49 8.10
C LEU A 80 -29.65 -4.43 8.46
N PRO A 81 -29.01 -5.07 7.48
CA PRO A 81 -27.78 -5.83 7.75
C PRO A 81 -26.66 -4.91 8.19
N VAL A 82 -25.60 -5.49 8.76
CA VAL A 82 -24.44 -4.73 9.23
C VAL A 82 -23.87 -3.84 8.09
N SER A 83 -23.90 -2.54 8.30
CA SER A 83 -23.53 -1.53 7.31
C SER A 83 -22.72 -0.42 7.97
N PHE A 84 -21.76 0.15 7.22
CA PHE A 84 -20.95 1.26 7.74
C PHE A 84 -21.76 2.56 7.80
N SER A 85 -21.61 3.28 8.91
CA SER A 85 -22.30 4.58 9.13
C SER A 85 -21.31 5.67 9.53
N ARG A 86 -21.74 6.62 10.35
CA ARG A 86 -20.99 7.81 10.75
C ARG A 86 -19.65 7.48 11.46
N ASP A 87 -19.66 6.62 12.47
CA ASP A 87 -18.48 6.35 13.32
C ASP A 87 -18.18 4.86 13.52
N GLY A 88 -18.83 4.00 12.76
CA GLY A 88 -18.67 2.56 12.86
C GLY A 88 -19.78 1.84 12.11
N TYR A 89 -20.04 0.62 12.52
CA TYR A 89 -21.09 -0.19 11.92
C TYR A 89 -22.39 -0.07 12.66
N VAL A 90 -23.50 -0.03 11.91
CA VAL A 90 -24.86 -0.09 12.46
C VAL A 90 -25.65 -1.21 11.80
N ALA A 91 -26.59 -1.75 12.53
CA ALA A 91 -27.53 -2.76 12.04
C ALA A 91 -28.85 -2.66 12.80
N THR A 92 -29.93 -3.22 12.25
CA THR A 92 -31.16 -3.40 13.03
C THR A 92 -31.42 -4.87 13.29
N TRP A 93 -31.98 -5.18 14.45
CA TRP A 93 -32.39 -6.52 14.85
C TRP A 93 -33.89 -6.53 15.08
N PRO A 94 -34.64 -7.56 14.64
CA PRO A 94 -36.08 -7.61 14.86
C PRO A 94 -36.40 -7.74 16.37
N GLU A 95 -37.51 -7.17 16.79
CA GLU A 95 -37.96 -7.28 18.19
C GLU A 95 -38.19 -8.73 18.61
N ARG A 96 -38.65 -9.54 17.66
CA ARG A 96 -38.90 -10.98 17.89
C ARG A 96 -38.24 -11.84 16.85
N GLY A 97 -37.63 -12.93 17.29
CA GLY A 97 -36.92 -13.88 16.43
C GLY A 97 -35.51 -13.42 16.06
N ALA A 98 -34.89 -14.12 15.10
CA ALA A 98 -33.59 -13.80 14.58
C ALA A 98 -33.70 -13.03 13.25
N PRO A 99 -32.72 -12.20 12.90
CA PRO A 99 -32.62 -11.58 11.58
C PRO A 99 -32.63 -12.60 10.44
N PRO A 100 -32.97 -12.15 9.21
CA PRO A 100 -32.90 -13.00 8.02
C PRO A 100 -31.46 -13.42 7.72
N HIS A 101 -31.32 -14.49 6.96
CA HIS A 101 -30.03 -15.09 6.55
C HIS A 101 -29.04 -14.05 5.99
N ALA A 102 -29.49 -13.17 5.09
CA ALA A 102 -28.65 -12.12 4.50
C ALA A 102 -28.01 -11.19 5.52
N TRP A 103 -28.62 -11.00 6.68
CA TRP A 103 -28.06 -10.22 7.78
C TRP A 103 -26.81 -10.88 8.37
N PHE A 104 -26.88 -12.19 8.59
CA PHE A 104 -25.71 -12.96 9.07
C PHE A 104 -24.63 -13.12 8.02
N GLU A 105 -24.98 -13.12 6.74
CA GLU A 105 -23.97 -13.03 5.66
C GLU A 105 -23.15 -11.75 5.75
N ALA A 106 -23.82 -10.61 5.94
CA ALA A 106 -23.13 -9.33 6.08
C ALA A 106 -22.20 -9.31 7.30
N LEU A 107 -22.67 -9.85 8.44
CA LEU A 107 -21.84 -9.98 9.64
C LEU A 107 -20.67 -10.94 9.43
N ALA A 108 -20.88 -12.09 8.78
CA ALA A 108 -19.81 -13.03 8.48
C ALA A 108 -18.75 -12.39 7.59
N ARG A 109 -19.15 -11.68 6.52
CA ARG A 109 -18.22 -10.96 5.63
C ARG A 109 -17.41 -9.92 6.40
N LEU A 110 -18.05 -9.10 7.23
CA LEU A 110 -17.34 -8.14 8.09
C LEU A 110 -16.30 -8.83 8.97
N LEU A 111 -16.70 -9.90 9.68
CA LEU A 111 -15.78 -10.62 10.56
C LEU A 111 -14.61 -11.25 9.79
N LEU A 112 -14.85 -11.78 8.60
CA LEU A 112 -13.78 -12.32 7.76
C LEU A 112 -12.85 -11.21 7.25
N ASP A 113 -13.40 -10.08 6.77
CA ASP A 113 -12.61 -8.96 6.27
C ASP A 113 -11.71 -8.33 7.34
N GLU A 114 -12.18 -8.26 8.57
CA GLU A 114 -11.41 -7.69 9.69
C GLU A 114 -10.34 -8.64 10.26
N ASN A 115 -10.48 -9.96 10.05
CA ASN A 115 -9.61 -10.93 10.71
C ASN A 115 -8.69 -11.72 9.77
N LEU A 116 -8.97 -11.79 8.48
CA LEU A 116 -8.14 -12.50 7.52
C LEU A 116 -7.09 -11.55 6.92
N LYS A 117 -5.83 -11.98 6.92
CA LYS A 117 -4.73 -11.21 6.31
C LYS A 117 -4.62 -11.39 4.80
N ALA A 118 -5.10 -12.52 4.29
CA ALA A 118 -5.07 -12.87 2.88
C ALA A 118 -6.46 -13.26 2.39
N ARG A 119 -6.67 -13.21 1.08
CA ARG A 119 -7.86 -13.79 0.46
C ARG A 119 -7.80 -15.31 0.52
N MET A 120 -8.95 -15.92 0.72
CA MET A 120 -9.09 -17.35 0.59
C MET A 120 -9.15 -17.76 -0.89
N PRO A 121 -8.92 -19.03 -1.20
CA PRO A 121 -9.15 -19.55 -2.55
C PRO A 121 -10.54 -19.18 -3.07
N GLU A 122 -10.64 -19.06 -4.40
CA GLU A 122 -11.88 -18.66 -5.08
C GLU A 122 -13.09 -19.50 -4.61
N GLY A 123 -14.16 -18.79 -4.28
CA GLY A 123 -15.42 -19.36 -3.81
C GLY A 123 -15.43 -19.83 -2.35
N PHE A 124 -14.28 -19.83 -1.65
CA PHE A 124 -14.21 -20.33 -0.26
C PHE A 124 -14.78 -19.36 0.76
N GLU A 125 -14.57 -18.06 0.58
CA GLU A 125 -15.15 -17.05 1.47
C GLU A 125 -16.66 -17.04 1.37
N GLU A 126 -17.19 -17.07 0.15
CA GLU A 126 -18.62 -17.15 -0.12
C GLU A 126 -19.23 -18.44 0.45
N ALA A 127 -18.50 -19.54 0.34
CA ALA A 127 -18.91 -20.82 0.88
C ALA A 127 -18.96 -20.83 2.42
N LEU A 128 -17.96 -20.21 3.09
CA LEU A 128 -17.96 -20.02 4.54
C LEU A 128 -19.10 -19.10 4.98
N VAL A 129 -19.29 -17.98 4.29
CA VAL A 129 -20.39 -17.05 4.55
C VAL A 129 -21.73 -17.78 4.42
N ALA A 130 -21.97 -18.50 3.33
CA ALA A 130 -23.21 -19.24 3.11
C ALA A 130 -23.44 -20.36 4.13
N ALA A 131 -22.37 -21.05 4.58
CA ALA A 131 -22.48 -22.14 5.55
C ALA A 131 -22.77 -21.61 6.97
N TYR A 132 -22.06 -20.56 7.41
CA TYR A 132 -22.20 -20.05 8.76
C TYR A 132 -23.40 -19.13 8.95
N SER A 133 -23.86 -18.43 7.92
CA SER A 133 -25.04 -17.56 8.00
C SER A 133 -26.34 -18.34 8.28
N THR A 134 -26.36 -19.66 8.07
CA THR A 134 -27.47 -20.54 8.42
C THR A 134 -27.35 -21.18 9.80
N LEU A 135 -26.32 -20.80 10.59
CA LEU A 135 -26.12 -21.28 11.96
C LEU A 135 -27.34 -20.95 12.81
N ARG A 136 -27.88 -21.97 13.48
CA ARG A 136 -28.96 -21.82 14.47
C ARG A 136 -28.38 -21.68 15.86
N VAL A 137 -28.71 -20.61 16.53
CA VAL A 137 -28.26 -20.30 17.90
C VAL A 137 -29.45 -20.34 18.83
N GLU A 138 -29.45 -21.30 19.73
CA GLU A 138 -30.50 -21.51 20.76
C GLU A 138 -29.82 -21.51 22.13
N GLY A 139 -29.57 -20.33 22.68
CA GLY A 139 -28.79 -20.15 23.90
C GLY A 139 -27.34 -20.63 23.73
N VAL A 140 -27.01 -21.73 24.39
CA VAL A 140 -25.69 -22.41 24.31
C VAL A 140 -25.66 -23.58 23.31
N ARG A 141 -26.74 -23.83 22.60
CA ARG A 141 -26.79 -24.86 21.57
C ARG A 141 -26.59 -24.23 20.20
N LEU A 142 -25.51 -24.60 19.52
CA LEU A 142 -25.18 -24.14 18.19
C LEU A 142 -25.35 -25.27 17.18
N THR A 143 -26.37 -25.20 16.34
CA THR A 143 -26.62 -26.23 15.31
C THR A 143 -26.18 -25.70 13.96
N PHE A 144 -25.14 -26.32 13.38
CA PHE A 144 -24.62 -26.07 12.04
C PHE A 144 -25.16 -27.13 11.07
N GLY A 145 -25.38 -26.73 9.82
CA GLY A 145 -25.66 -27.66 8.72
C GLY A 145 -26.99 -27.42 8.03
N ALA A 146 -27.78 -26.40 8.41
CA ALA A 146 -28.93 -26.02 7.61
C ALA A 146 -28.44 -25.55 6.21
N PRO A 147 -29.02 -26.05 5.08
CA PRO A 147 -28.59 -25.62 3.76
C PRO A 147 -29.01 -24.19 3.47
N PRO A 148 -28.15 -23.40 2.82
CA PRO A 148 -28.52 -22.07 2.34
C PRO A 148 -29.48 -22.16 1.15
N PRO A 149 -29.97 -21.03 0.61
CA PRO A 149 -30.73 -21.01 -0.62
C PRO A 149 -30.02 -21.77 -1.77
N PRO A 150 -30.76 -22.38 -2.70
CA PRO A 150 -30.19 -23.25 -3.74
C PRO A 150 -29.04 -22.65 -4.53
N GLU A 151 -29.12 -21.34 -4.85
CA GLU A 151 -28.12 -20.59 -5.60
C GLU A 151 -26.77 -20.45 -4.87
N ALA A 152 -26.76 -20.54 -3.55
CA ALA A 152 -25.56 -20.51 -2.72
C ALA A 152 -24.94 -21.90 -2.47
N ARG A 153 -25.57 -22.97 -2.93
CA ARG A 153 -25.08 -24.35 -2.77
C ARG A 153 -24.06 -24.73 -3.83
N THR A 154 -22.88 -24.16 -3.72
CA THR A 154 -21.76 -24.43 -4.61
C THR A 154 -20.97 -25.69 -4.21
N PRO A 155 -20.10 -26.26 -5.08
CA PRO A 155 -19.18 -27.34 -4.67
C PRO A 155 -18.28 -26.94 -3.50
N ALA A 156 -17.82 -25.68 -3.44
CA ALA A 156 -17.04 -25.16 -2.32
C ALA A 156 -17.86 -25.13 -1.02
N TRP A 157 -19.13 -24.71 -1.08
CA TRP A 157 -20.04 -24.80 0.06
C TRP A 157 -20.23 -26.24 0.51
N ALA A 158 -20.50 -27.15 -0.40
CA ALA A 158 -20.69 -28.57 -0.08
C ALA A 158 -19.46 -29.18 0.57
N LEU A 159 -18.26 -28.80 0.12
CA LEU A 159 -17.00 -29.20 0.73
C LEU A 159 -16.90 -28.70 2.18
N ILE A 160 -17.09 -27.41 2.41
CA ILE A 160 -17.04 -26.82 3.77
C ILE A 160 -18.09 -27.47 4.67
N HIS A 161 -19.31 -27.62 4.16
CA HIS A 161 -20.41 -28.23 4.89
C HIS A 161 -20.08 -29.66 5.30
N GLN A 162 -19.70 -30.52 4.36
CA GLN A 162 -19.33 -31.92 4.59
C GLN A 162 -18.17 -32.06 5.59
N LEU A 163 -17.12 -31.25 5.42
CA LEU A 163 -15.95 -31.30 6.28
C LEU A 163 -16.23 -30.74 7.70
N THR A 164 -17.16 -29.81 7.84
CA THR A 164 -17.56 -29.25 9.15
C THR A 164 -18.49 -30.20 9.89
N THR A 165 -19.40 -30.89 9.18
CA THR A 165 -20.35 -31.85 9.82
C THR A 165 -19.72 -33.19 10.14
N GLY A 166 -18.59 -33.54 9.52
CA GLY A 166 -17.86 -34.77 9.80
C GLY A 166 -16.95 -34.63 11.03
N PRO A 167 -17.11 -35.45 12.07
CA PRO A 167 -16.38 -35.30 13.33
C PRO A 167 -14.85 -35.42 13.17
N GLU A 168 -14.38 -36.27 12.27
CA GLU A 168 -12.94 -36.45 12.02
C GLU A 168 -12.35 -35.35 11.10
N THR A 169 -13.18 -34.79 10.26
CA THR A 169 -12.74 -33.82 9.24
C THR A 169 -12.79 -32.37 9.74
N GLN A 170 -13.62 -32.08 10.72
CA GLN A 170 -13.78 -30.74 11.29
C GLN A 170 -12.46 -30.14 11.80
N LEU A 171 -11.67 -30.90 12.55
CA LEU A 171 -10.37 -30.44 13.05
C LEU A 171 -9.36 -30.22 11.92
N ARG A 172 -9.37 -31.09 10.91
CA ARG A 172 -8.50 -30.95 9.73
C ARG A 172 -8.88 -29.72 8.90
N LEU A 173 -10.18 -29.46 8.74
CA LEU A 173 -10.66 -28.25 8.07
C LEU A 173 -10.20 -26.99 8.81
N ARG A 174 -10.29 -26.97 10.13
CA ARG A 174 -9.79 -25.87 10.96
C ARG A 174 -8.30 -25.59 10.72
N VAL A 175 -7.47 -26.63 10.61
CA VAL A 175 -6.04 -26.47 10.31
C VAL A 175 -5.84 -25.88 8.92
N ALA A 176 -6.56 -26.37 7.89
CA ALA A 176 -6.48 -25.82 6.52
C ALA A 176 -6.91 -24.36 6.47
N LEU A 177 -8.06 -24.02 7.07
CA LEU A 177 -8.59 -22.66 7.09
C LEU A 177 -7.67 -21.70 7.89
N SER A 178 -7.09 -22.15 9.00
CA SER A 178 -6.12 -21.35 9.76
C SER A 178 -4.86 -21.04 8.93
N ASN A 179 -4.34 -22.03 8.21
CA ASN A 179 -3.18 -21.82 7.33
C ASN A 179 -3.50 -20.85 6.20
N LEU A 180 -4.63 -21.01 5.52
CA LEU A 180 -5.10 -20.11 4.46
C LEU A 180 -5.30 -18.68 4.98
N ALA A 181 -5.93 -18.52 6.16
CA ALA A 181 -6.15 -17.23 6.79
C ALA A 181 -4.85 -16.46 7.09
N ASN A 182 -3.75 -17.20 7.29
CA ASN A 182 -2.42 -16.65 7.52
C ASN A 182 -1.60 -16.49 6.22
N GLY A 183 -2.20 -16.76 5.04
CA GLY A 183 -1.59 -16.54 3.74
C GLY A 183 -0.79 -17.74 3.20
N ALA A 184 -1.01 -18.94 3.73
CA ALA A 184 -0.45 -20.14 3.12
C ALA A 184 -1.09 -20.40 1.74
N GLU A 185 -0.31 -20.96 0.82
CA GLU A 185 -0.84 -21.39 -0.48
C GLU A 185 -1.83 -22.53 -0.32
N GLU A 186 -2.81 -22.58 -1.22
CA GLU A 186 -3.92 -23.55 -1.19
C GLU A 186 -3.44 -25.00 -1.17
N GLY A 187 -2.57 -25.39 -2.12
CA GLY A 187 -2.09 -26.76 -2.21
C GLY A 187 -1.41 -27.27 -0.94
N PRO A 188 -0.39 -26.57 -0.40
CA PRO A 188 0.22 -26.91 0.89
C PRO A 188 -0.78 -26.96 2.05
N ALA A 189 -1.72 -26.00 2.15
CA ALA A 189 -2.69 -25.95 3.24
C ALA A 189 -3.57 -27.22 3.26
N PHE A 190 -4.09 -27.63 2.10
CA PHE A 190 -4.94 -28.83 2.00
C PHE A 190 -4.14 -30.13 2.12
N ARG A 191 -2.99 -30.27 1.46
CA ARG A 191 -2.14 -31.46 1.58
C ARG A 191 -1.67 -31.69 3.02
N ASN A 192 -1.33 -30.63 3.76
CA ASN A 192 -0.94 -30.76 5.15
C ASN A 192 -2.09 -31.26 6.04
N ALA A 193 -3.29 -30.74 5.84
CA ALA A 193 -4.46 -31.07 6.65
C ALA A 193 -5.09 -32.41 6.27
N PHE A 194 -5.23 -32.70 4.97
CA PHE A 194 -6.02 -33.84 4.45
C PHE A 194 -5.19 -34.90 3.72
N LYS A 195 -3.91 -34.63 3.42
CA LYS A 195 -3.06 -35.47 2.53
C LYS A 195 -3.60 -35.58 1.10
N GLN A 196 -4.43 -34.64 0.71
CA GLN A 196 -5.11 -34.58 -0.59
C GLN A 196 -5.18 -33.12 -1.06
N ASP A 197 -5.28 -32.93 -2.38
CA ASP A 197 -5.52 -31.61 -2.95
C ASP A 197 -7.00 -31.21 -2.85
N ARG A 198 -7.28 -29.91 -2.87
CA ARG A 198 -8.65 -29.38 -2.83
C ARG A 198 -9.53 -29.98 -3.92
N LYS A 199 -9.01 -30.14 -5.14
CA LYS A 199 -9.76 -30.67 -6.29
C LYS A 199 -10.33 -32.06 -6.01
N GLU A 200 -9.56 -32.96 -5.42
CA GLU A 200 -9.99 -34.31 -5.04
C GLU A 200 -11.09 -34.28 -3.97
N LEU A 201 -10.98 -33.34 -3.03
CA LEU A 201 -12.01 -33.14 -2.01
C LEU A 201 -13.29 -32.56 -2.61
N GLU A 202 -13.19 -31.62 -3.57
CA GLU A 202 -14.35 -31.04 -4.24
C GLU A 202 -15.06 -32.02 -5.15
N GLU A 203 -14.39 -32.98 -5.78
CA GLU A 203 -15.04 -34.06 -6.56
C GLU A 203 -15.97 -34.89 -5.68
N ARG A 204 -15.51 -35.24 -4.47
CA ARG A 204 -16.37 -35.92 -3.49
C ARG A 204 -17.50 -35.03 -2.99
N ALA A 205 -17.24 -33.75 -2.80
CA ALA A 205 -18.24 -32.77 -2.39
C ALA A 205 -19.33 -32.56 -3.46
N ARG A 206 -19.00 -32.69 -4.75
CA ARG A 206 -20.00 -32.66 -5.84
C ARG A 206 -20.98 -33.82 -5.74
N ALA A 207 -20.50 -35.04 -5.44
CA ALA A 207 -21.38 -36.20 -5.22
C ALA A 207 -22.27 -35.99 -3.99
N TYR A 208 -21.72 -35.43 -2.89
CA TYR A 208 -22.48 -35.06 -1.69
C TYR A 208 -23.55 -34.00 -2.00
N LEU A 209 -23.20 -32.97 -2.78
CA LEU A 209 -24.15 -31.94 -3.22
C LEU A 209 -25.29 -32.53 -4.07
N ALA A 210 -24.97 -33.43 -4.99
CA ALA A 210 -25.95 -34.08 -5.87
C ALA A 210 -26.91 -34.99 -5.09
N ALA A 211 -26.45 -35.61 -4.01
CA ALA A 211 -27.30 -36.43 -3.15
C ALA A 211 -28.38 -35.63 -2.40
N GLY A 212 -28.16 -34.33 -2.20
CA GLY A 212 -29.15 -33.41 -1.61
C GLY A 212 -29.48 -33.69 -0.12
N GLN A 213 -28.75 -34.60 0.54
CA GLN A 213 -28.94 -34.96 1.93
C GLN A 213 -27.87 -34.31 2.80
N PHE A 214 -28.25 -33.25 3.51
CA PHE A 214 -27.31 -32.45 4.29
C PHE A 214 -27.46 -32.77 5.78
N GLY A 215 -26.37 -33.28 6.39
CA GLY A 215 -26.32 -33.56 7.81
C GLY A 215 -26.21 -32.29 8.64
N THR A 216 -26.54 -32.41 9.93
CA THR A 216 -26.33 -31.33 10.89
C THR A 216 -25.38 -31.78 11.99
N THR A 217 -24.68 -30.85 12.60
CA THR A 217 -23.80 -31.09 13.76
C THR A 217 -23.96 -30.01 14.80
N THR A 218 -23.59 -30.31 16.04
CA THR A 218 -23.53 -29.30 17.10
C THR A 218 -22.11 -28.78 17.22
N LEU A 219 -21.96 -27.47 17.17
CA LEU A 219 -20.67 -26.79 17.38
C LEU A 219 -20.50 -26.45 18.86
N ASN A 220 -19.25 -26.31 19.29
CA ASN A 220 -18.95 -25.87 20.65
C ASN A 220 -19.42 -24.43 20.85
N ALA A 221 -20.23 -24.23 21.88
CA ALA A 221 -20.70 -22.91 22.28
C ALA A 221 -19.76 -22.27 23.30
N ARG A 222 -19.72 -20.94 23.29
CA ARG A 222 -19.12 -20.18 24.37
C ARG A 222 -20.00 -20.32 25.62
N PRO A 223 -19.43 -20.51 26.81
CA PRO A 223 -20.22 -20.55 28.05
C PRO A 223 -20.69 -19.14 28.43
N LEU A 224 -21.74 -18.66 27.76
CA LEU A 224 -22.32 -17.34 27.92
C LEU A 224 -23.80 -17.43 28.27
N ASP A 225 -24.16 -16.99 29.49
CA ASP A 225 -25.55 -16.82 29.88
C ASP A 225 -26.00 -15.38 29.59
N ALA A 226 -26.98 -15.25 28.71
CA ALA A 226 -27.55 -13.94 28.34
C ALA A 226 -28.01 -13.12 29.55
N ARG A 227 -28.56 -13.77 30.57
CA ARG A 227 -29.06 -13.12 31.80
C ARG A 227 -27.98 -12.44 32.62
N ARG A 228 -26.71 -12.87 32.47
CA ARG A 228 -25.54 -12.28 33.15
C ARG A 228 -24.97 -11.08 32.45
N LEU A 229 -25.40 -10.81 31.20
CA LEU A 229 -24.95 -9.60 30.48
C LEU A 229 -25.58 -8.37 31.15
N THR A 230 -24.72 -7.42 31.50
CA THR A 230 -25.14 -6.18 32.14
C THR A 230 -25.88 -5.29 31.14
N ALA A 231 -27.13 -4.99 31.44
CA ALA A 231 -27.86 -3.92 30.75
C ALA A 231 -27.76 -2.63 31.56
N ARG A 232 -27.70 -1.51 30.88
CA ARG A 232 -27.70 -0.17 31.47
C ARG A 232 -28.55 0.76 30.62
N ASP A 233 -28.95 1.88 31.18
CA ASP A 233 -29.64 2.92 30.44
C ASP A 233 -28.71 3.46 29.34
N ALA A 234 -29.20 3.53 28.11
CA ALA A 234 -28.47 4.10 26.99
C ALA A 234 -28.37 5.62 27.15
N LEU A 235 -27.20 6.17 26.83
CA LEU A 235 -26.98 7.61 26.88
C LEU A 235 -27.92 8.33 25.88
N PRO A 236 -28.69 9.35 26.31
CA PRO A 236 -29.58 10.08 25.43
C PRO A 236 -28.90 10.71 24.21
N SER A 237 -27.62 11.09 24.34
CA SER A 237 -26.80 11.56 23.23
C SER A 237 -26.57 10.52 22.14
N ARG A 238 -26.46 9.23 22.51
CA ARG A 238 -26.34 8.12 21.54
C ARG A 238 -27.69 7.80 20.89
N VAL A 239 -28.74 7.70 21.72
CA VAL A 239 -30.09 7.42 21.22
C VAL A 239 -30.49 8.42 20.14
N ARG A 240 -30.18 9.71 20.35
CA ARG A 240 -30.50 10.80 19.43
C ARG A 240 -29.80 10.67 18.06
N LEU A 241 -28.66 9.98 17.98
CA LEU A 241 -27.93 9.74 16.73
C LEU A 241 -28.51 8.58 15.92
N LEU A 242 -29.14 7.59 16.57
CA LEU A 242 -29.55 6.35 15.92
C LEU A 242 -30.40 6.51 14.66
N PRO A 243 -31.47 7.34 14.65
CA PRO A 243 -32.28 7.48 13.44
C PRO A 243 -31.48 7.99 12.24
N GLY A 244 -30.61 8.97 12.47
CA GLY A 244 -29.74 9.53 11.44
C GLY A 244 -28.66 8.52 10.99
N ASP A 245 -28.02 7.85 11.94
CA ASP A 245 -26.97 6.85 11.64
C ASP A 245 -27.55 5.66 10.84
N LEU A 246 -28.76 5.19 11.15
CA LEU A 246 -29.43 4.13 10.40
C LEU A 246 -29.85 4.59 8.99
N ALA A 247 -30.38 5.80 8.84
CA ALA A 247 -30.76 6.35 7.54
C ALA A 247 -29.50 6.59 6.66
N LEU A 248 -28.42 7.10 7.26
CA LEU A 248 -27.13 7.29 6.58
C LEU A 248 -26.56 5.96 6.06
N ALA A 249 -26.63 4.89 6.87
CA ALA A 249 -26.17 3.56 6.48
C ALA A 249 -27.01 2.94 5.34
N ARG A 250 -28.26 3.33 5.20
CA ARG A 250 -29.12 2.94 4.07
C ARG A 250 -28.91 3.78 2.81
N GLY A 251 -28.10 4.84 2.87
CA GLY A 251 -27.99 5.81 1.79
C GLY A 251 -29.21 6.73 1.66
N GLN A 252 -30.08 6.74 2.65
CA GLN A 252 -31.28 7.58 2.71
C GLN A 252 -30.92 8.98 3.23
N PHE A 253 -30.15 9.73 2.43
CA PHE A 253 -29.53 10.98 2.87
C PHE A 253 -30.54 12.06 3.27
N ALA A 254 -31.70 12.12 2.61
CA ALA A 254 -32.77 13.09 2.97
C ALA A 254 -33.36 12.76 4.34
N GLU A 255 -33.62 11.50 4.64
CA GLU A 255 -34.10 11.03 5.93
C GLU A 255 -33.04 11.21 7.03
N ALA A 256 -31.79 10.90 6.71
CA ALA A 256 -30.66 11.12 7.62
C ALA A 256 -30.53 12.62 7.99
N ARG A 257 -30.60 13.51 7.00
CA ARG A 257 -30.63 14.97 7.21
C ARG A 257 -31.72 15.35 8.17
N ALA A 258 -32.98 14.96 7.89
CA ALA A 258 -34.14 15.32 8.72
C ALA A 258 -33.97 14.81 10.16
N ALA A 259 -33.44 13.58 10.35
CA ALA A 259 -33.21 13.01 11.66
C ALA A 259 -32.13 13.76 12.46
N TYR A 260 -31.02 14.15 11.82
CA TYR A 260 -29.97 14.93 12.49
C TYR A 260 -30.44 16.37 12.78
N GLU A 261 -31.17 17.00 11.88
CA GLU A 261 -31.78 18.32 12.13
C GLU A 261 -32.77 18.30 13.33
N ALA A 262 -33.54 17.22 13.45
CA ALA A 262 -34.42 17.02 14.61
C ALA A 262 -33.61 16.89 15.91
N GLY A 263 -32.53 16.07 15.87
CA GLY A 263 -31.62 15.92 17.02
C GLY A 263 -30.95 17.23 17.44
N LEU A 264 -30.55 18.07 16.47
CA LEU A 264 -29.95 19.39 16.72
C LEU A 264 -30.93 20.38 17.38
N LYS A 265 -32.21 20.31 17.05
CA LYS A 265 -33.26 21.14 17.71
C LYS A 265 -33.42 20.81 19.18
N GLU A 266 -33.22 19.54 19.56
CA GLU A 266 -33.26 19.12 20.96
C GLU A 266 -32.02 19.55 21.73
N ARG A 267 -30.83 19.18 21.18
CA ARG A 267 -29.55 19.50 21.77
C ARG A 267 -28.44 19.41 20.73
N ALA A 268 -27.80 20.53 20.46
CA ALA A 268 -26.65 20.58 19.56
C ALA A 268 -25.46 19.72 20.08
N SER A 269 -24.81 19.00 19.18
CA SER A 269 -23.56 18.27 19.47
C SER A 269 -22.70 18.14 18.20
N PRO A 270 -21.38 18.05 18.34
CA PRO A 270 -20.48 17.84 17.20
C PRO A 270 -20.85 16.60 16.36
N ALA A 271 -21.25 15.49 17.01
CA ALA A 271 -21.64 14.26 16.32
C ALA A 271 -22.91 14.41 15.47
N LEU A 272 -23.87 15.23 15.89
CA LEU A 272 -25.06 15.55 15.09
C LEU A 272 -24.71 16.44 13.88
N TYR A 273 -23.84 17.41 14.06
CA TYR A 273 -23.31 18.22 12.95
C TYR A 273 -22.49 17.38 11.96
N GLU A 274 -21.67 16.44 12.44
CA GLU A 274 -20.99 15.47 11.60
C GLU A 274 -21.97 14.69 10.74
N GLY A 275 -22.97 14.07 11.37
CA GLY A 275 -24.00 13.31 10.67
C GLY A 275 -24.77 14.15 9.65
N LEU A 276 -25.17 15.37 10.03
CA LEU A 276 -25.82 16.32 9.13
C LEU A 276 -24.94 16.66 7.93
N GLY A 277 -23.66 16.98 8.16
CA GLY A 277 -22.71 17.29 7.11
C GLY A 277 -22.49 16.13 6.13
N LEU A 278 -22.40 14.89 6.64
CA LEU A 278 -22.30 13.69 5.81
C LEU A 278 -23.58 13.46 4.98
N ALA A 279 -24.74 13.66 5.56
CA ALA A 279 -26.02 13.53 4.85
C ALA A 279 -26.16 14.59 3.74
N LEU A 280 -25.80 15.84 4.04
CA LEU A 280 -25.81 16.94 3.06
C LEU A 280 -24.82 16.71 1.92
N ALA A 281 -23.62 16.21 2.22
CA ALA A 281 -22.64 15.81 1.20
C ALA A 281 -23.19 14.70 0.28
N GLY A 282 -23.88 13.70 0.86
CA GLY A 282 -24.56 12.65 0.11
C GLY A 282 -25.70 13.17 -0.79
N LEU A 283 -26.29 14.32 -0.45
CA LEU A 283 -27.28 15.03 -1.29
C LEU A 283 -26.65 15.97 -2.32
N GLY A 284 -25.31 16.10 -2.36
CA GLY A 284 -24.61 17.03 -3.22
C GLY A 284 -24.71 18.50 -2.78
N GLN A 285 -25.20 18.77 -1.57
CA GLN A 285 -25.35 20.11 -1.00
C GLN A 285 -24.06 20.57 -0.33
N ASN A 286 -22.99 20.71 -1.13
CA ASN A 286 -21.62 20.86 -0.66
C ASN A 286 -21.39 22.06 0.26
N GLU A 287 -21.99 23.23 0.01
CA GLU A 287 -21.83 24.43 0.86
C GLU A 287 -22.49 24.23 2.24
N ALA A 288 -23.69 23.68 2.27
CA ALA A 288 -24.37 23.37 3.52
C ALA A 288 -23.65 22.25 4.29
N ALA A 289 -23.12 21.23 3.56
CA ALA A 289 -22.31 20.17 4.14
C ALA A 289 -21.05 20.73 4.79
N ARG A 290 -20.33 21.62 4.09
CA ARG A 290 -19.15 22.29 4.63
C ARG A 290 -19.47 23.03 5.92
N ALA A 291 -20.51 23.87 5.93
CA ALA A 291 -20.90 24.63 7.11
C ALA A 291 -21.21 23.72 8.31
N ALA A 292 -21.90 22.60 8.09
CA ALA A 292 -22.18 21.63 9.15
C ALA A 292 -20.90 20.92 9.64
N LEU A 293 -20.02 20.51 8.73
CA LEU A 293 -18.76 19.85 9.08
C LEU A 293 -17.79 20.78 9.80
N GLU A 294 -17.77 22.07 9.46
CA GLU A 294 -17.01 23.08 10.21
C GLU A 294 -17.51 23.21 11.65
N GLN A 295 -18.82 23.15 11.90
CA GLN A 295 -19.37 23.09 13.26
C GLN A 295 -18.95 21.82 14.01
N ALA A 296 -18.87 20.68 13.32
CA ALA A 296 -18.44 19.42 13.90
C ALA A 296 -16.94 19.38 14.25
N THR A 297 -16.12 20.19 13.57
CA THR A 297 -14.65 20.13 13.66
C THR A 297 -14.00 21.40 14.21
N ARG A 298 -14.79 22.28 14.82
CA ARG A 298 -14.30 23.54 15.43
C ARG A 298 -13.13 23.28 16.39
N PRO A 299 -12.23 24.25 16.56
CA PRO A 299 -11.06 24.09 17.43
C PRO A 299 -11.39 23.81 18.91
N ASP A 300 -12.58 24.22 19.37
CA ASP A 300 -13.09 24.00 20.73
C ASP A 300 -13.76 22.63 20.93
N VAL A 301 -13.84 21.81 19.86
CA VAL A 301 -14.39 20.45 19.94
C VAL A 301 -13.27 19.49 20.32
N ASP A 302 -13.40 18.89 21.49
CA ASP A 302 -12.54 17.79 21.90
C ASP A 302 -12.80 16.56 21.03
N ASN A 303 -11.75 16.01 20.41
CA ASN A 303 -11.81 14.81 19.57
C ASN A 303 -12.85 14.87 18.44
N PRO A 304 -12.69 15.76 17.46
CA PRO A 304 -13.58 15.84 16.31
C PRO A 304 -13.60 14.51 15.55
N GLY A 305 -14.75 14.14 15.00
CA GLY A 305 -14.91 12.89 14.25
C GLY A 305 -13.97 12.81 13.04
N ALA A 306 -13.22 11.73 12.92
CA ALA A 306 -12.29 11.54 11.80
C ALA A 306 -13.02 11.60 10.44
N ARG A 307 -14.27 11.12 10.38
CA ARG A 307 -15.08 11.15 9.17
C ARG A 307 -15.52 12.56 8.81
N ALA A 308 -15.85 13.40 9.81
CA ALA A 308 -16.14 14.81 9.59
C ALA A 308 -14.92 15.54 9.00
N LEU A 309 -13.74 15.34 9.59
CA LEU A 309 -12.49 15.93 9.11
C LEU A 309 -12.18 15.50 7.68
N THR A 310 -12.32 14.20 7.36
CA THR A 310 -12.09 13.67 6.01
C THR A 310 -13.10 14.20 5.00
N ALA A 311 -14.38 14.28 5.37
CA ALA A 311 -15.41 14.83 4.50
C ALA A 311 -15.19 16.34 4.25
N LEU A 312 -14.79 17.08 5.29
CA LEU A 312 -14.45 18.49 5.15
C LEU A 312 -13.22 18.69 4.24
N ALA A 313 -12.20 17.84 4.37
CA ALA A 313 -11.03 17.88 3.49
C ALA A 313 -11.40 17.71 2.01
N ARG A 314 -12.34 16.81 1.69
CA ARG A 314 -12.86 16.64 0.31
C ARG A 314 -13.54 17.89 -0.24
N LEU A 315 -14.17 18.66 0.62
CA LEU A 315 -14.88 19.91 0.25
C LEU A 315 -13.98 21.15 0.31
N THR A 316 -12.72 21.00 0.75
CA THR A 316 -11.77 22.09 0.91
C THR A 316 -10.92 22.24 -0.36
N ALA A 317 -11.01 23.40 -1.02
CA ALA A 317 -10.30 23.67 -2.27
C ALA A 317 -8.80 23.96 -2.07
N ALA A 318 -8.39 24.44 -0.88
CA ALA A 318 -7.00 24.76 -0.57
C ALA A 318 -6.23 23.48 -0.18
N PRO A 319 -5.21 23.03 -0.96
CA PRO A 319 -4.53 21.75 -0.72
C PRO A 319 -3.87 21.64 0.65
N ASP A 320 -3.25 22.72 1.15
CA ASP A 320 -2.60 22.71 2.45
C ASP A 320 -3.59 22.60 3.62
N ALA A 321 -4.74 23.27 3.51
CA ALA A 321 -5.79 23.17 4.51
C ALA A 321 -6.43 21.76 4.50
N ALA A 322 -6.67 21.20 3.32
CA ALA A 322 -7.17 19.83 3.18
C ALA A 322 -6.19 18.82 3.79
N ARG A 323 -4.88 18.97 3.56
CA ARG A 323 -3.84 18.13 4.16
C ARG A 323 -3.86 18.17 5.68
N GLN A 324 -3.93 19.34 6.29
CA GLN A 324 -4.02 19.49 7.75
C GLN A 324 -5.26 18.79 8.32
N LEU A 325 -6.40 18.87 7.64
CA LEU A 325 -7.61 18.15 8.04
C LEU A 325 -7.42 16.64 7.97
N LEU A 326 -6.75 16.12 6.95
CA LEU A 326 -6.46 14.69 6.79
C LEU A 326 -5.46 14.19 7.83
N GLU A 327 -4.45 14.96 8.18
CA GLU A 327 -3.51 14.65 9.26
C GLU A 327 -4.24 14.57 10.62
N ARG A 328 -5.14 15.51 10.89
CA ARG A 328 -5.99 15.47 12.08
C ARG A 328 -6.93 14.26 12.07
N ALA A 329 -7.52 13.93 10.91
CA ALA A 329 -8.38 12.77 10.77
C ALA A 329 -7.63 11.45 11.03
N ALA A 330 -6.42 11.32 10.49
CA ALA A 330 -5.54 10.16 10.71
C ALA A 330 -5.09 10.05 12.17
N ALA A 331 -4.84 11.18 12.84
CA ALA A 331 -4.52 11.19 14.27
C ALA A 331 -5.72 10.80 15.15
N ALA A 332 -6.94 11.26 14.79
CA ALA A 332 -8.15 10.95 15.52
C ALA A 332 -8.58 9.47 15.37
N LYS A 333 -8.31 8.84 14.22
CA LYS A 333 -8.65 7.44 13.93
C LYS A 333 -7.56 6.77 13.09
N PRO A 334 -6.43 6.38 13.71
CA PRO A 334 -5.25 5.86 12.97
C PRO A 334 -5.51 4.51 12.29
N ASP A 335 -6.53 3.80 12.70
CA ASP A 335 -6.97 2.50 12.17
C ASP A 335 -7.98 2.61 11.02
N TRP A 336 -8.26 3.83 10.53
CA TRP A 336 -9.15 4.07 9.41
C TRP A 336 -8.39 4.50 8.14
N ALA A 337 -8.54 3.74 7.05
CA ALA A 337 -7.74 3.90 5.84
C ALA A 337 -8.09 5.15 5.00
N GLU A 338 -9.31 5.66 5.10
CA GLU A 338 -9.83 6.71 4.21
C GLU A 338 -9.05 8.03 4.25
N PRO A 339 -8.62 8.57 5.41
CA PRO A 339 -7.78 9.77 5.45
C PRO A 339 -6.47 9.60 4.69
N TYR A 340 -5.84 8.42 4.80
CA TYR A 340 -4.59 8.12 4.11
C TYR A 340 -4.80 7.98 2.60
N LEU A 341 -5.93 7.39 2.18
CA LEU A 341 -6.27 7.29 0.76
C LEU A 341 -6.46 8.66 0.11
N LEU A 342 -7.23 9.52 0.76
CA LEU A 342 -7.47 10.87 0.27
C LEU A 342 -6.20 11.72 0.30
N ALA A 343 -5.35 11.55 1.33
CA ALA A 343 -4.04 12.20 1.38
C ALA A 343 -3.14 11.75 0.21
N ALA A 344 -3.13 10.45 -0.10
CA ALA A 344 -2.38 9.93 -1.25
C ALA A 344 -2.86 10.48 -2.60
N GLU A 345 -4.17 10.72 -2.74
CA GLU A 345 -4.77 11.28 -3.96
C GLU A 345 -4.41 12.75 -4.17
N GLN A 346 -4.21 13.49 -3.09
CA GLN A 346 -3.86 14.91 -3.13
C GLN A 346 -2.35 15.18 -3.16
N GLU A 347 -1.54 14.15 -2.94
CA GLU A 347 -0.08 14.30 -2.87
C GLU A 347 0.53 14.28 -4.27
N PRO A 348 1.23 15.34 -4.70
CA PRO A 348 1.84 15.41 -6.02
C PRO A 348 3.14 14.59 -6.14
N GLY A 349 3.79 14.28 -5.03
CA GLY A 349 5.08 13.60 -5.00
C GLY A 349 4.98 12.11 -4.74
N PRO A 350 5.61 11.25 -5.57
CA PRO A 350 5.45 9.79 -5.48
C PRO A 350 5.94 9.19 -4.14
N VAL A 351 6.94 9.80 -3.51
CA VAL A 351 7.47 9.32 -2.22
C VAL A 351 6.44 9.45 -1.09
N ARG A 352 5.81 10.62 -0.97
CA ARG A 352 4.76 10.84 0.04
C ARG A 352 3.47 10.11 -0.31
N GLN A 353 3.14 10.04 -1.58
CA GLN A 353 2.01 9.23 -2.07
C GLN A 353 2.18 7.76 -1.66
N ALA A 354 3.36 7.17 -1.90
CA ALA A 354 3.68 5.80 -1.49
C ALA A 354 3.58 5.62 0.04
N TYR A 355 4.02 6.60 0.83
CA TYR A 355 3.88 6.56 2.29
C TYR A 355 2.42 6.45 2.74
N PHE A 356 1.53 7.28 2.20
CA PHE A 356 0.11 7.24 2.56
C PHE A 356 -0.58 5.98 2.05
N LEU A 357 -0.27 5.54 0.84
CA LEU A 357 -0.79 4.27 0.30
C LEU A 357 -0.32 3.07 1.12
N ALA A 358 0.92 3.07 1.63
CA ALA A 358 1.41 2.02 2.51
C ALA A 358 0.60 1.92 3.80
N LYS A 359 0.31 3.07 4.44
CA LYS A 359 -0.56 3.12 5.62
C LYS A 359 -1.97 2.60 5.33
N ALA A 360 -2.55 2.98 4.20
CA ALA A 360 -3.86 2.49 3.79
C ALA A 360 -3.85 0.98 3.51
N ALA A 361 -2.81 0.45 2.84
CA ALA A 361 -2.68 -0.96 2.52
C ALA A 361 -2.45 -1.84 3.77
N GLU A 362 -1.69 -1.36 4.76
CA GLU A 362 -1.56 -2.02 6.07
C GLU A 362 -2.92 -2.18 6.76
N LEU A 363 -3.80 -1.18 6.63
CA LEU A 363 -5.14 -1.20 7.21
C LEU A 363 -6.15 -2.01 6.39
N ARG A 364 -5.92 -2.17 5.07
CA ARG A 364 -6.76 -2.96 4.16
C ARG A 364 -5.92 -4.00 3.39
N PRO A 365 -5.33 -4.99 4.08
CA PRO A 365 -4.35 -5.90 3.47
C PRO A 365 -4.94 -6.79 2.36
N ARG A 366 -6.25 -6.88 2.27
CA ARG A 366 -6.98 -7.67 1.27
C ARG A 366 -7.45 -6.85 0.07
N ASP A 367 -7.12 -5.56 0.02
CA ASP A 367 -7.48 -4.67 -1.10
C ASP A 367 -6.38 -4.70 -2.17
N VAL A 368 -6.65 -5.44 -3.23
CA VAL A 368 -5.75 -5.60 -4.39
C VAL A 368 -5.37 -4.27 -5.01
N THR A 369 -6.37 -3.39 -5.17
CA THR A 369 -6.18 -2.10 -5.82
C THR A 369 -5.24 -1.19 -5.06
N LEU A 370 -5.27 -1.25 -3.72
CA LEU A 370 -4.35 -0.48 -2.88
C LEU A 370 -2.92 -0.94 -3.03
N TRP A 371 -2.68 -2.25 -3.01
CA TRP A 371 -1.34 -2.80 -3.19
C TRP A 371 -0.78 -2.51 -4.58
N GLU A 372 -1.62 -2.58 -5.62
CA GLU A 372 -1.25 -2.20 -7.00
C GLU A 372 -0.89 -0.71 -7.09
N ARG A 373 -1.73 0.18 -6.55
CA ARG A 373 -1.45 1.64 -6.50
C ARG A 373 -0.17 1.94 -5.72
N LEU A 374 0.03 1.26 -4.59
CA LEU A 374 1.25 1.40 -3.78
C LEU A 374 2.49 0.97 -4.56
N ALA A 375 2.44 -0.18 -5.22
CA ALA A 375 3.57 -0.68 -6.01
C ALA A 375 3.94 0.30 -7.13
N LEU A 376 2.96 0.85 -7.84
CA LEU A 376 3.18 1.86 -8.89
C LEU A 376 3.79 3.14 -8.33
N ALA A 377 3.26 3.67 -7.22
CA ALA A 377 3.82 4.87 -6.57
C ALA A 377 5.27 4.64 -6.07
N GLN A 378 5.56 3.46 -5.54
CA GLN A 378 6.92 3.07 -5.12
C GLN A 378 7.88 2.96 -6.31
N MET A 379 7.42 2.47 -7.46
CA MET A 379 8.23 2.44 -8.68
C MET A 379 8.55 3.87 -9.18
N GLU A 380 7.58 4.77 -9.16
CA GLU A 380 7.80 6.18 -9.49
C GLU A 380 8.73 6.87 -8.49
N ALA A 381 8.66 6.49 -7.21
CA ALA A 381 9.56 6.94 -6.14
C ALA A 381 10.95 6.26 -6.18
N GLN A 382 11.22 5.38 -7.13
CA GLN A 382 12.44 4.57 -7.27
C GLN A 382 12.69 3.60 -6.07
N GLN A 383 11.66 3.23 -5.34
CA GLN A 383 11.67 2.28 -4.23
C GLN A 383 11.38 0.86 -4.76
N PHE A 384 12.29 0.29 -5.54
CA PHE A 384 12.02 -0.94 -6.33
C PHE A 384 11.87 -2.21 -5.47
N ASP A 385 12.59 -2.30 -4.37
CA ASP A 385 12.50 -3.45 -3.45
C ASP A 385 11.14 -3.45 -2.73
N GLU A 386 10.68 -2.29 -2.30
CA GLU A 386 9.37 -2.08 -1.69
C GLU A 386 8.26 -2.36 -2.71
N ALA A 387 8.39 -1.86 -3.94
CA ALA A 387 7.45 -2.13 -5.02
C ALA A 387 7.31 -3.64 -5.30
N THR A 388 8.42 -4.37 -5.27
CA THR A 388 8.39 -5.84 -5.42
C THR A 388 7.58 -6.51 -4.32
N LYS A 389 7.71 -6.06 -3.07
CA LYS A 389 6.93 -6.57 -1.93
C LYS A 389 5.45 -6.23 -2.07
N SER A 390 5.14 -5.02 -2.53
CA SER A 390 3.77 -4.56 -2.76
C SER A 390 3.08 -5.32 -3.89
N TRP A 391 3.78 -5.60 -5.01
CA TRP A 391 3.28 -6.48 -6.06
C TRP A 391 3.01 -7.90 -5.55
N ALA A 392 3.89 -8.46 -4.71
CA ALA A 392 3.66 -9.75 -4.10
C ALA A 392 2.46 -9.74 -3.15
N ALA A 393 2.22 -8.63 -2.43
CA ALA A 393 1.03 -8.47 -1.60
C ALA A 393 -0.25 -8.36 -2.44
N ALA A 394 -0.24 -7.62 -3.56
CA ALA A 394 -1.34 -7.55 -4.51
C ALA A 394 -1.73 -8.94 -5.04
N LEU A 395 -0.72 -9.74 -5.44
CA LEU A 395 -0.95 -11.12 -5.90
C LEU A 395 -1.54 -12.02 -4.81
N ARG A 396 -1.16 -11.86 -3.54
CA ARG A 396 -1.78 -12.60 -2.42
C ARG A 396 -3.20 -12.14 -2.11
N ALA A 397 -3.51 -10.87 -2.37
CA ALA A 397 -4.83 -10.30 -2.17
C ALA A 397 -5.79 -10.57 -3.34
N SER A 398 -5.31 -11.11 -4.47
CA SER A 398 -6.14 -11.39 -5.64
C SER A 398 -7.27 -12.39 -5.34
N ARG A 399 -8.43 -12.15 -5.94
CA ARG A 399 -9.67 -12.92 -5.69
C ARG A 399 -9.74 -14.21 -6.50
N ASN A 400 -9.18 -14.18 -7.72
CA ASN A 400 -9.23 -15.28 -8.66
C ASN A 400 -8.02 -15.28 -9.59
N GLN A 401 -7.92 -16.31 -10.43
CA GLN A 401 -6.80 -16.48 -11.35
C GLN A 401 -6.73 -15.37 -12.41
N ALA A 402 -7.86 -14.90 -12.93
CA ALA A 402 -7.90 -13.83 -13.93
C ALA A 402 -7.33 -12.51 -13.37
N GLU A 403 -7.70 -12.14 -12.14
CA GLU A 403 -7.13 -10.96 -11.45
C GLU A 403 -5.63 -11.12 -11.22
N ARG A 404 -5.17 -12.33 -10.87
CA ARG A 404 -3.75 -12.64 -10.70
C ARG A 404 -2.97 -12.47 -12.01
N GLU A 405 -3.49 -12.98 -13.12
CA GLU A 405 -2.89 -12.84 -14.45
C GLU A 405 -2.81 -11.38 -14.88
N ARG A 406 -3.89 -10.61 -14.67
CA ARG A 406 -3.90 -9.15 -14.89
C ARG A 406 -2.81 -8.44 -14.09
N LEU A 407 -2.63 -8.78 -12.82
CA LEU A 407 -1.59 -8.18 -11.96
C LEU A 407 -0.17 -8.53 -12.44
N VAL A 408 0.05 -9.75 -12.90
CA VAL A 408 1.35 -10.15 -13.47
C VAL A 408 1.66 -9.33 -14.72
N GLU A 409 0.67 -9.14 -15.61
CA GLU A 409 0.82 -8.28 -16.79
C GLU A 409 1.03 -6.81 -16.42
N ALA A 410 0.26 -6.27 -15.46
CA ALA A 410 0.42 -4.90 -14.99
C ALA A 410 1.83 -4.67 -14.42
N ARG A 411 2.35 -5.61 -13.64
CA ARG A 411 3.73 -5.57 -13.13
C ARG A 411 4.76 -5.58 -14.26
N ARG A 412 4.61 -6.48 -15.25
CA ARG A 412 5.51 -6.54 -16.41
C ARG A 412 5.52 -5.23 -17.20
N ALA A 413 4.35 -4.66 -17.45
CA ALA A 413 4.22 -3.38 -18.12
C ALA A 413 4.89 -2.24 -17.36
N ALA A 414 4.75 -2.22 -16.03
CA ALA A 414 5.40 -1.24 -15.16
C ALA A 414 6.93 -1.38 -15.17
N ASP A 415 7.45 -2.62 -15.09
CA ASP A 415 8.88 -2.91 -15.19
C ASP A 415 9.45 -2.50 -16.56
N GLN A 416 8.75 -2.78 -17.66
CA GLN A 416 9.15 -2.38 -19.00
C GLN A 416 9.20 -0.85 -19.12
N LYS A 417 8.15 -0.15 -18.67
CA LYS A 417 8.13 1.32 -18.66
C LYS A 417 9.31 1.92 -17.91
N ARG A 418 9.71 1.30 -16.79
CA ARG A 418 10.89 1.70 -16.01
C ARG A 418 12.18 1.53 -16.81
N ILE A 419 12.34 0.39 -17.48
CA ILE A 419 13.52 0.09 -18.32
C ILE A 419 13.61 1.11 -19.45
N ASP A 420 12.51 1.34 -20.17
CA ASP A 420 12.46 2.29 -21.28
C ASP A 420 12.77 3.72 -20.82
N ALA A 421 12.25 4.14 -19.67
CA ALA A 421 12.53 5.46 -19.10
C ALA A 421 14.02 5.61 -18.70
N ALA A 422 14.62 4.56 -18.12
CA ALA A 422 16.04 4.55 -17.77
C ALA A 422 16.93 4.62 -19.01
N GLU A 423 16.55 3.92 -20.07
CA GLU A 423 17.28 3.96 -21.35
C GLU A 423 17.17 5.34 -22.01
N GLN A 424 15.97 5.93 -22.02
CA GLN A 424 15.77 7.29 -22.52
C GLN A 424 16.59 8.32 -21.74
N ALA A 425 16.62 8.20 -20.40
CA ALA A 425 17.42 9.08 -19.56
C ALA A 425 18.93 8.96 -19.87
N ARG A 426 19.43 7.72 -20.06
CA ARG A 426 20.83 7.50 -20.48
C ARG A 426 21.13 8.10 -21.84
N ARG A 427 20.23 7.96 -22.81
CA ARG A 427 20.38 8.56 -24.15
C ARG A 427 20.43 10.08 -24.07
N ARG A 428 19.50 10.71 -23.33
CA ARG A 428 19.51 12.18 -23.13
C ARG A 428 20.81 12.66 -22.49
N LYS A 429 21.27 11.98 -21.44
CA LYS A 429 22.52 12.33 -20.77
C LYS A 429 23.72 12.22 -21.73
N ALA A 430 23.79 11.17 -22.53
CA ALA A 430 24.83 11.01 -23.53
C ALA A 430 24.77 12.08 -24.64
N GLU A 431 23.59 12.52 -25.04
CA GLU A 431 23.40 13.62 -26.00
C GLU A 431 23.83 14.96 -25.40
N GLU A 432 23.49 15.23 -24.14
CA GLU A 432 23.90 16.43 -23.41
C GLU A 432 25.43 16.47 -23.25
N GLU A 433 26.07 15.38 -22.85
CA GLU A 433 27.53 15.26 -22.74
C GLU A 433 28.22 15.49 -24.12
N ARG A 434 27.67 14.94 -25.21
CA ARG A 434 28.17 15.18 -26.57
C ARG A 434 28.03 16.65 -26.96
N ALA A 435 26.86 17.25 -26.71
CA ALA A 435 26.62 18.65 -27.03
C ALA A 435 27.56 19.60 -26.25
N GLU A 436 27.82 19.27 -24.96
CA GLU A 436 28.78 20.01 -24.14
C GLU A 436 30.20 19.89 -24.69
N LEU A 437 30.62 18.65 -25.02
CA LEU A 437 31.93 18.42 -25.64
C LEU A 437 32.12 19.17 -26.94
N ASP A 438 31.12 19.18 -27.82
CA ASP A 438 31.17 19.90 -29.09
C ASP A 438 31.21 21.42 -28.88
N ARG A 439 30.50 21.92 -27.87
CA ARG A 439 30.58 23.33 -27.45
C ARG A 439 31.99 23.71 -26.97
N LEU A 440 32.60 22.86 -26.15
CA LEU A 440 33.96 23.03 -25.66
C LEU A 440 34.99 23.00 -26.81
N LYS A 441 34.84 22.04 -27.75
CA LYS A 441 35.70 21.98 -28.96
C LYS A 441 35.60 23.25 -29.76
N ARG A 442 34.39 23.72 -30.12
CA ARG A 442 34.19 24.98 -30.84
C ARG A 442 34.84 26.18 -30.15
N LYS A 443 34.61 26.28 -28.81
CA LYS A 443 35.21 27.36 -28.03
C LYS A 443 36.74 27.30 -28.01
N THR A 444 37.31 26.08 -27.99
CA THR A 444 38.76 25.88 -28.05
C THR A 444 39.31 26.25 -29.44
N GLU A 445 38.65 25.82 -30.53
CA GLU A 445 39.01 26.16 -31.89
C GLU A 445 38.95 27.68 -32.12
N GLU A 446 37.93 28.35 -31.62
CA GLU A 446 37.81 29.82 -31.66
C GLU A 446 38.98 30.50 -30.94
N ARG A 447 39.36 29.98 -29.74
CA ARG A 447 40.52 30.49 -29.00
C ARG A 447 41.84 30.28 -29.76
N ILE A 448 42.02 29.12 -30.38
CA ILE A 448 43.19 28.81 -31.20
C ILE A 448 43.24 29.76 -32.39
N ARG A 449 42.16 29.93 -33.18
CA ARG A 449 42.08 30.86 -34.31
C ARG A 449 42.35 32.31 -33.90
N ALA A 450 41.81 32.72 -32.73
CA ALA A 450 42.07 34.05 -32.21
C ALA A 450 43.55 34.24 -31.78
N ALA A 451 44.19 33.21 -31.24
CA ALA A 451 45.60 33.22 -30.89
C ALA A 451 46.49 33.25 -32.15
N GLU A 452 46.17 32.45 -33.15
CA GLU A 452 46.86 32.45 -34.46
C GLU A 452 46.74 33.79 -35.16
N ALA A 453 45.53 34.41 -35.19
CA ALA A 453 45.30 35.72 -35.74
C ALA A 453 46.16 36.81 -35.05
N ARG A 454 46.25 36.77 -33.71
CA ARG A 454 47.11 37.67 -32.92
C ARG A 454 48.59 37.45 -33.23
N ALA A 455 49.03 36.22 -33.29
CA ALA A 455 50.42 35.88 -33.62
C ALA A 455 50.79 36.36 -35.04
N ASN A 456 49.89 36.16 -36.03
CA ASN A 456 50.09 36.63 -37.39
C ASN A 456 50.09 38.14 -37.47
N GLN A 457 49.30 38.87 -36.70
CA GLN A 457 49.34 40.32 -36.59
C GLN A 457 50.64 40.83 -35.96
N ALA A 458 51.14 40.14 -34.93
CA ALA A 458 52.37 40.50 -34.22
C ALA A 458 53.63 40.21 -35.07
N ALA A 459 53.58 39.17 -35.91
CA ALA A 459 54.71 38.80 -36.80
C ALA A 459 54.97 39.76 -37.94
N GLY A 460 54.06 40.69 -38.20
CA GLY A 460 54.19 41.64 -39.33
C GLY A 460 54.11 40.98 -40.71
N ALA A 461 54.00 41.79 -41.78
CA ALA A 461 53.96 41.24 -43.14
C ALA A 461 55.27 40.52 -43.48
N TYR A 462 55.19 39.26 -43.91
CA TYR A 462 56.33 38.46 -44.38
C TYR A 462 57.16 39.26 -45.42
N ARG A 463 58.44 39.40 -45.12
CA ARG A 463 59.43 39.99 -46.11
C ARG A 463 60.17 38.84 -46.80
N PRO A 464 60.18 38.77 -48.14
CA PRO A 464 60.93 37.77 -48.87
C PRO A 464 62.41 37.79 -48.50
N GLY A 465 62.96 36.68 -48.02
CA GLY A 465 64.35 36.54 -47.56
C GLY A 465 64.54 36.49 -46.05
N GLN A 466 63.52 36.65 -45.22
CA GLN A 466 63.59 36.54 -43.80
C GLN A 466 63.54 35.03 -43.41
N LYS A 467 64.60 34.54 -42.70
CA LYS A 467 64.63 33.17 -42.22
C LYS A 467 63.58 33.00 -41.16
N ILE A 468 62.58 32.17 -41.43
CA ILE A 468 61.54 31.85 -40.49
C ILE A 468 62.14 30.85 -39.46
N GLU A 469 62.37 31.28 -38.22
CA GLU A 469 62.62 30.35 -37.14
C GLU A 469 61.31 29.64 -36.81
N GLN A 470 61.23 28.40 -37.19
CA GLN A 470 60.10 27.56 -36.87
C GLN A 470 60.20 27.23 -35.39
N TRP A 471 59.32 27.82 -34.55
CA TRP A 471 59.30 27.65 -33.10
C TRP A 471 59.05 26.19 -32.64
N TRP A 472 58.71 25.29 -33.57
CA TRP A 472 58.58 23.85 -33.35
C TRP A 472 59.86 23.05 -33.64
N ASP A 473 60.93 23.64 -34.07
CA ASP A 473 62.22 23.00 -34.12
C ASP A 473 62.78 22.83 -32.69
N GLY A 474 62.12 21.97 -31.94
CA GLY A 474 62.67 21.51 -30.65
C GLY A 474 64.03 20.81 -30.84
N PRO A 475 64.85 20.67 -29.81
CA PRO A 475 66.13 20.01 -29.90
C PRO A 475 65.97 18.64 -30.53
N LYS A 476 66.85 18.33 -31.53
CA LYS A 476 66.84 17.01 -32.18
C LYS A 476 66.99 15.91 -31.12
N THR A 477 65.96 15.08 -30.99
CA THR A 477 65.92 14.00 -30.02
C THR A 477 66.30 12.66 -30.67
N LYS A 478 66.94 11.77 -29.93
CA LYS A 478 67.07 10.34 -30.23
C LYS A 478 66.28 9.51 -29.28
N ALA A 479 65.76 8.37 -29.75
CA ALA A 479 65.06 7.41 -28.93
C ALA A 479 65.99 6.29 -28.52
N GLN A 480 65.88 5.83 -27.27
CA GLN A 480 66.54 4.63 -26.77
C GLN A 480 65.58 3.76 -26.02
N GLU A 481 65.48 2.51 -26.41
CA GLU A 481 64.62 1.50 -25.77
C GLU A 481 65.43 0.67 -24.76
N GLY A 482 64.73 0.22 -23.71
CA GLY A 482 65.32 -0.66 -22.72
C GLY A 482 64.44 -0.87 -21.49
N LEU A 483 65.02 -1.48 -20.48
CA LEU A 483 64.38 -1.67 -19.17
C LEU A 483 64.77 -0.50 -18.24
N LEU A 484 63.80 0.25 -17.76
CA LEU A 484 64.03 1.23 -16.70
C LEU A 484 64.20 0.45 -15.39
N ILE A 485 65.43 0.48 -14.88
CA ILE A 485 65.85 -0.31 -13.70
C ILE A 485 65.85 0.51 -12.41
N GLN A 486 66.12 1.83 -12.52
CA GLN A 486 66.18 2.72 -11.37
C GLN A 486 65.88 4.18 -11.75
N VAL A 487 65.28 4.92 -10.82
CA VAL A 487 65.04 6.35 -10.91
C VAL A 487 65.63 7.01 -9.67
N ASP A 488 66.69 7.77 -9.81
CA ASP A 488 67.24 8.56 -8.71
C ASP A 488 66.63 9.94 -8.72
N CYS A 489 65.83 10.26 -7.69
CA CYS A 489 65.19 11.55 -7.56
C CYS A 489 66.08 12.54 -6.79
N ALA A 490 66.18 13.77 -7.30
CA ALA A 490 66.79 14.92 -6.63
C ALA A 490 65.76 16.05 -6.51
N ARG A 491 66.06 17.11 -5.78
CA ARG A 491 65.15 18.24 -5.61
C ARG A 491 64.78 18.83 -6.99
N GLY A 492 63.56 18.53 -7.45
CA GLY A 492 62.99 19.05 -8.71
C GLY A 492 63.32 18.24 -9.97
N GLY A 493 64.29 17.37 -9.97
CA GLY A 493 64.73 16.57 -11.13
C GLY A 493 64.89 15.08 -10.83
N ALA A 494 65.23 14.31 -11.83
CA ALA A 494 65.52 12.86 -11.70
C ALA A 494 66.62 12.43 -12.66
N ARG A 495 67.24 11.25 -12.33
CA ARG A 495 68.13 10.53 -13.24
C ARG A 495 67.54 9.15 -13.50
N LEU A 496 67.31 8.85 -14.76
CA LEU A 496 66.75 7.58 -15.23
C LEU A 496 67.88 6.66 -15.64
N HIS A 497 67.84 5.40 -15.14
CA HIS A 497 68.81 4.34 -15.49
C HIS A 497 68.12 3.34 -16.38
N LEU A 498 68.50 3.33 -17.66
CA LEU A 498 67.95 2.46 -18.68
C LEU A 498 68.94 1.35 -19.01
N LYS A 499 68.56 0.09 -18.88
CA LYS A 499 69.32 -1.07 -19.34
C LYS A 499 68.84 -1.46 -20.73
N PRO A 500 69.59 -1.11 -21.81
CA PRO A 500 69.23 -1.54 -23.16
C PRO A 500 69.42 -3.05 -23.31
N GLU A 501 68.88 -3.66 -24.38
CA GLU A 501 69.01 -5.09 -24.66
C GLU A 501 70.47 -5.48 -24.90
N GLN A 502 71.30 -4.61 -25.46
CA GLN A 502 72.72 -4.77 -25.66
C GLN A 502 73.51 -3.54 -25.19
N GLY A 503 74.51 -3.70 -24.38
CA GLY A 503 75.42 -2.62 -23.95
C GLY A 503 75.27 -2.26 -22.44
N ALA A 504 76.06 -1.27 -22.03
CA ALA A 504 76.06 -0.76 -20.65
C ALA A 504 74.81 0.02 -20.31
N VAL A 505 74.50 0.13 -19.01
CA VAL A 505 73.36 0.95 -18.51
C VAL A 505 73.54 2.42 -18.95
N ALA A 506 72.54 2.96 -19.63
CA ALA A 506 72.52 4.34 -20.04
C ALA A 506 71.84 5.23 -19.01
N HIS A 507 72.35 6.42 -18.80
CA HIS A 507 71.83 7.39 -17.83
C HIS A 507 71.27 8.61 -18.57
N PHE A 508 70.07 9.02 -18.16
CA PHE A 508 69.40 10.21 -18.69
C PHE A 508 69.03 11.16 -17.56
N THR A 509 69.23 12.44 -17.76
CA THR A 509 68.87 13.46 -16.76
C THR A 509 67.50 14.04 -17.09
N VAL A 510 66.73 14.27 -16.04
CA VAL A 510 65.43 14.98 -16.10
C VAL A 510 65.58 16.18 -15.17
N PRO A 511 65.86 17.39 -15.70
CA PRO A 511 66.03 18.59 -14.85
C PRO A 511 64.81 18.98 -14.06
N ASP A 512 63.63 18.80 -14.63
CA ASP A 512 62.35 18.99 -13.96
C ASP A 512 61.40 17.84 -14.34
N VAL A 513 61.00 17.05 -13.34
CA VAL A 513 60.09 15.89 -13.54
C VAL A 513 58.72 16.31 -14.05
N LYS A 514 58.30 17.57 -13.79
CA LYS A 514 57.03 18.12 -14.27
C LYS A 514 57.01 18.39 -15.78
N MET A 515 58.19 18.57 -16.35
CA MET A 515 58.35 18.87 -17.79
C MET A 515 58.60 17.61 -18.60
N LEU A 516 58.80 16.44 -17.97
CA LEU A 516 58.97 15.18 -18.68
C LEU A 516 57.59 14.68 -19.18
N ALA A 517 57.42 14.55 -20.48
CA ALA A 517 56.24 13.95 -21.06
C ALA A 517 56.28 12.44 -20.82
N VAL A 518 55.37 11.95 -19.94
CA VAL A 518 55.20 10.53 -19.68
C VAL A 518 54.02 10.01 -20.49
N LEU A 519 54.26 9.05 -21.39
CA LEU A 519 53.28 8.49 -22.32
C LEU A 519 53.10 6.98 -22.05
N GLY A 520 51.97 6.43 -22.44
CA GLY A 520 51.63 4.99 -22.26
C GLY A 520 50.97 4.69 -20.90
N ALA A 521 50.25 3.58 -20.78
CA ALA A 521 49.42 3.04 -19.67
C ALA A 521 48.93 4.00 -18.57
N ALA A 522 47.65 4.08 -18.36
CA ALA A 522 46.95 5.01 -17.46
C ALA A 522 47.41 5.03 -15.97
N GLU A 523 48.26 4.14 -15.53
CA GLU A 523 48.74 4.02 -14.14
C GLU A 523 50.28 4.07 -13.99
N ALA A 524 51.01 4.43 -15.04
CA ALA A 524 52.46 4.46 -14.99
C ALA A 524 52.99 5.73 -14.33
N THR A 525 53.00 5.78 -13.01
CA THR A 525 53.70 6.82 -12.24
C THR A 525 55.20 6.50 -12.16
N LEU A 526 56.05 7.52 -12.43
CA LEU A 526 57.47 7.43 -12.24
C LEU A 526 57.76 7.49 -10.73
N SER A 527 58.01 6.33 -10.11
CA SER A 527 58.36 6.25 -8.69
C SER A 527 59.87 6.30 -8.51
N CYS A 528 60.34 6.97 -7.47
CA CYS A 528 61.77 7.03 -7.13
C CYS A 528 62.26 5.68 -6.60
N GLY A 529 63.51 5.32 -6.90
CA GLY A 529 64.18 4.11 -6.47
C GLY A 529 64.21 2.99 -7.50
N PRO A 530 64.61 1.75 -7.09
CA PRO A 530 64.68 0.61 -7.97
C PRO A 530 63.30 0.23 -8.51
N GLN A 531 63.18 0.07 -9.83
CA GLN A 531 61.94 -0.38 -10.45
C GLN A 531 61.82 -1.92 -10.38
N LYS A 532 60.88 -2.42 -9.59
CA LYS A 532 60.66 -3.87 -9.39
C LYS A 532 59.18 -4.21 -9.68
N PRO A 533 58.88 -4.96 -10.77
CA PRO A 533 59.80 -5.37 -11.84
C PRO A 533 60.27 -4.20 -12.71
N PRO A 534 61.43 -4.33 -13.38
CA PRO A 534 61.90 -3.33 -14.33
C PRO A 534 60.89 -3.12 -15.45
N LYS A 535 60.63 -1.84 -15.82
CA LYS A 535 59.60 -1.50 -16.79
C LYS A 535 60.22 -1.27 -18.18
N ARG A 536 59.64 -1.83 -19.24
CA ARG A 536 60.07 -1.59 -20.62
C ARG A 536 59.62 -0.21 -21.04
N VAL A 537 60.56 0.64 -21.46
CA VAL A 537 60.28 2.02 -21.80
C VAL A 537 61.11 2.45 -23.03
N THR A 538 60.62 3.45 -23.75
CA THR A 538 61.34 4.22 -24.75
C THR A 538 61.60 5.60 -24.18
N ILE A 539 62.86 6.06 -24.13
CA ILE A 539 63.26 7.37 -23.69
C ILE A 539 63.69 8.19 -24.92
N ASN A 540 62.98 9.28 -25.19
CA ASN A 540 63.43 10.29 -26.16
C ASN A 540 64.27 11.31 -25.41
N TYR A 541 65.49 11.54 -25.88
CA TYR A 541 66.46 12.39 -25.22
C TYR A 541 67.25 13.26 -26.21
N VAL A 542 67.79 14.37 -25.72
CA VAL A 542 68.70 15.24 -26.46
C VAL A 542 70.12 14.60 -26.42
N PRO A 543 70.75 14.26 -27.58
CA PRO A 543 72.01 13.50 -27.62
C PRO A 543 73.18 14.18 -26.90
N GLU A 544 73.26 15.49 -26.99
CA GLU A 544 74.38 16.29 -26.44
C GLU A 544 74.37 16.39 -24.94
N SER A 545 73.18 16.57 -24.32
CA SER A 545 73.03 16.75 -22.89
C SER A 545 72.57 15.47 -22.14
N ARG A 546 72.13 14.43 -22.87
CA ARG A 546 71.41 13.27 -22.37
C ARG A 546 70.19 13.60 -21.54
N GLN A 547 69.59 14.76 -21.79
CA GLN A 547 68.35 15.16 -21.13
C GLN A 547 67.16 14.43 -21.74
N ALA A 548 66.42 13.72 -20.93
CA ALA A 548 65.18 13.07 -21.35
C ALA A 548 64.08 14.14 -21.58
N VAL A 549 63.39 14.04 -22.73
CA VAL A 549 62.28 14.88 -23.15
C VAL A 549 60.96 14.16 -22.94
N SER A 550 60.91 12.86 -23.26
CA SER A 550 59.75 12.04 -23.03
C SER A 550 60.14 10.60 -22.63
N LEU A 551 59.25 9.97 -21.86
CA LEU A 551 59.31 8.58 -21.43
C LEU A 551 58.02 7.90 -21.82
N GLU A 552 58.09 6.87 -22.64
CA GLU A 552 56.96 6.07 -23.06
C GLU A 552 57.03 4.68 -22.46
N PHE A 553 56.03 4.29 -21.69
CA PHE A 553 55.91 2.91 -21.20
C PHE A 553 55.27 2.01 -22.24
N ARG A 554 55.88 0.80 -22.45
CA ARG A 554 55.40 -0.20 -23.40
C ARG A 554 54.85 -1.43 -22.70
#